data_0c2aa7ad347777aa9d7c7a245ab2628b
#
_entry.id   0c2aa7ad347777aa9d7c7a245ab2628b
#
_cell.length_a   1.000
_cell.length_b   1.000
_cell.length_c   1.000
_cell.angle_alpha   90.00
_cell.angle_beta   90.00
_cell.angle_gamma   90.00
#
_symmetry.space_group_name_H-M   'P 1'
#
loop_
_entity.id
_entity.type
_entity.pdbx_description
1 polymer ?
#
loop_
_entity_poly.entity_id
_entity_poly.type
_entity_poly.pdbx_seq_one_letter_code
_entity_poly.pdbx_strand_id
1 'polypeptide(L)'
;MEKNILSQFASQFAEASLHSLVESFNSQVGNRGFTSARAAHDVALIRELIRRGIDVSAVYDGKWISFAKRVVLNNNKLEIAG
;
A
#
# COMPACT_ATOMS: atom_id res chain seq x y z
N MET A 1 26.84 4.13 -5.00
CA MET A 1 25.96 3.02 -4.64
C MET A 1 24.54 3.32 -5.11
N GLU A 2 23.98 2.39 -5.79
CA GLU A 2 22.67 2.57 -6.36
C GLU A 2 21.58 2.22 -5.35
N LYS A 3 20.60 3.11 -5.18
CA LYS A 3 19.50 2.82 -4.29
C LYS A 3 18.38 2.15 -5.05
N ASN A 4 17.88 1.07 -4.49
CA ASN A 4 16.70 0.40 -5.01
C ASN A 4 15.48 1.29 -4.78
N ILE A 5 14.65 1.48 -5.81
CA ILE A 5 13.46 2.31 -5.70
C ILE A 5 12.49 1.77 -4.65
N LEU A 6 12.44 0.45 -4.50
CA LEU A 6 11.63 -0.18 -3.46
C LEU A 6 12.10 0.25 -2.07
N SER A 7 13.43 0.30 -1.86
CA SER A 7 13.99 0.76 -0.58
C SER A 7 13.65 2.20 -0.29
N GLN A 8 13.63 3.05 -1.32
CA GLN A 8 13.28 4.45 -1.16
C GLN A 8 11.84 4.61 -0.68
N PHE A 9 10.92 3.88 -1.30
CA PHE A 9 9.52 3.91 -0.86
C PHE A 9 9.36 3.29 0.53
N ALA A 10 10.07 2.20 0.82
CA ALA A 10 10.00 1.58 2.13
C ALA A 10 10.44 2.56 3.23
N SER A 11 11.50 3.32 2.99
CA SER A 11 11.98 4.31 3.95
C SER A 11 10.95 5.41 4.16
N GLN A 12 10.34 5.90 3.09
CA GLN A 12 9.30 6.92 3.18
C GLN A 12 8.11 6.41 3.99
N PHE A 13 7.65 5.21 3.69
CA PHE A 13 6.47 4.68 4.35
C PHE A 13 6.74 4.33 5.82
N ALA A 14 7.96 3.95 6.16
CA ALA A 14 8.31 3.64 7.53
C ALA A 14 8.09 4.85 8.46
N GLU A 15 8.22 6.07 7.91
CA GLU A 15 8.04 7.30 8.68
C GLU A 15 6.66 7.93 8.50
N ALA A 16 5.85 7.40 7.62
CA ALA A 16 4.52 7.94 7.36
C ALA A 16 3.54 7.52 8.45
N SER A 17 2.53 8.35 8.67
CA SER A 17 1.44 7.96 9.57
C SER A 17 0.60 6.87 8.93
N LEU A 18 -0.09 6.10 9.75
CA LEU A 18 -0.98 5.05 9.25
C LEU A 18 -2.06 5.66 8.35
N HIS A 19 -2.59 6.81 8.72
CA HIS A 19 -3.56 7.54 7.91
C HIS A 19 -3.00 7.84 6.51
N SER A 20 -1.74 8.31 6.46
CA SER A 20 -1.09 8.60 5.17
C SER A 20 -0.94 7.35 4.31
N LEU A 21 -0.67 6.21 4.94
CA LEU A 21 -0.56 4.95 4.20
C LEU A 21 -1.89 4.56 3.56
N VAL A 22 -2.97 4.71 4.32
CA VAL A 22 -4.32 4.43 3.79
C VAL A 22 -4.65 5.38 2.66
N GLU A 23 -4.33 6.66 2.81
CA GLU A 23 -4.55 7.64 1.75
C GLU A 23 -3.73 7.33 0.51
N SER A 24 -2.49 6.88 0.69
CA SER A 24 -1.64 6.47 -0.43
C SER A 24 -2.26 5.31 -1.19
N PHE A 25 -2.83 4.35 -0.48
CA PHE A 25 -3.55 3.25 -1.12
C PHE A 25 -4.72 3.79 -1.93
N ASN A 26 -5.55 4.60 -1.31
CA ASN A 26 -6.77 5.10 -1.94
C ASN A 26 -6.47 5.99 -3.16
N SER A 27 -5.32 6.66 -3.17
CA SER A 27 -4.93 7.47 -4.33
C SER A 27 -4.63 6.63 -5.56
N GLN A 28 -4.37 5.34 -5.39
CA GLN A 28 -4.12 4.43 -6.50
C GLN A 28 -5.39 3.80 -7.05
N VAL A 29 -6.50 3.90 -6.32
CA VAL A 29 -7.75 3.28 -6.73
C VAL A 29 -8.25 3.95 -8.00
N GLY A 30 -8.56 3.15 -9.01
CA GLY A 30 -9.04 3.64 -10.28
C GLY A 30 -7.95 4.18 -11.22
N ASN A 31 -6.71 4.22 -10.77
CA ASN A 31 -5.60 4.68 -11.60
C ASN A 31 -5.13 3.53 -12.48
N ARG A 32 -5.18 3.72 -13.79
CA ARG A 32 -4.85 2.67 -14.76
C ARG A 32 -3.41 2.67 -15.22
N GLY A 33 -2.67 3.72 -14.93
CA GLY A 33 -1.27 3.78 -15.32
C GLY A 33 -0.46 2.73 -14.57
N PHE A 34 0.41 2.03 -15.28
CA PHE A 34 1.28 1.05 -14.66
C PHE A 34 2.73 1.32 -15.05
N THR A 35 3.60 1.45 -14.08
CA THR A 35 5.02 1.63 -14.27
C THR A 35 5.75 0.79 -13.24
N SER A 36 7.05 0.55 -13.47
CA SER A 36 7.89 -0.15 -12.48
C SER A 36 7.94 0.62 -11.17
N ALA A 37 7.95 1.94 -11.23
CA ALA A 37 7.95 2.77 -10.03
C ALA A 37 6.67 2.59 -9.25
N ARG A 38 5.54 2.52 -9.93
CA ARG A 38 4.26 2.29 -9.27
C ARG A 38 4.20 0.91 -8.62
N ALA A 39 4.72 -0.10 -9.31
CA ALA A 39 4.77 -1.44 -8.75
C ALA A 39 5.59 -1.46 -7.46
N ALA A 40 6.75 -0.81 -7.45
CA ALA A 40 7.59 -0.72 -6.26
C ALA A 40 6.90 0.04 -5.14
N HIS A 41 6.21 1.13 -5.48
CA HIS A 41 5.42 1.91 -4.52
C HIS A 41 4.36 1.03 -3.84
N ASP A 42 3.60 0.29 -4.65
CA ASP A 42 2.49 -0.50 -4.13
C ASP A 42 2.98 -1.66 -3.26
N VAL A 43 4.05 -2.32 -3.66
CA VAL A 43 4.63 -3.41 -2.87
C VAL A 43 5.16 -2.87 -1.53
N ALA A 44 5.87 -1.74 -1.57
CA ALA A 44 6.40 -1.14 -0.35
C ALA A 44 5.28 -0.73 0.60
N LEU A 45 4.19 -0.20 0.06
CA LEU A 45 3.03 0.22 0.83
C LEU A 45 2.40 -0.97 1.57
N ILE A 46 2.14 -2.05 0.85
CA ILE A 46 1.54 -3.26 1.45
C ILE A 46 2.48 -3.86 2.50
N ARG A 47 3.79 -3.92 2.21
CA ARG A 47 4.76 -4.45 3.17
C ARG A 47 4.80 -3.64 4.46
N GLU A 48 4.69 -2.31 4.34
CA GLU A 48 4.69 -1.46 5.53
C GLU A 48 3.42 -1.67 6.37
N LEU A 49 2.29 -1.81 5.72
CA LEU A 49 1.03 -2.10 6.43
C LEU A 49 1.13 -3.43 7.18
N ILE A 50 1.67 -4.45 6.53
CA ILE A 50 1.86 -5.76 7.15
C ILE A 50 2.82 -5.65 8.34
N ARG A 51 3.92 -4.91 8.18
CA ARG A 51 4.90 -4.72 9.24
C ARG A 51 4.26 -4.09 10.48
N ARG A 52 3.27 -3.23 10.29
CA ARG A 52 2.56 -2.59 11.40
C ARG A 52 1.44 -3.43 11.98
N GLY A 53 1.27 -4.66 11.50
CA GLY A 53 0.24 -5.55 12.01
C GLY A 53 -1.14 -5.30 11.43
N ILE A 54 -1.22 -4.61 10.29
CA ILE A 54 -2.50 -4.34 9.64
C ILE A 54 -2.88 -5.53 8.77
N ASP A 55 -4.11 -5.99 8.91
CA ASP A 55 -4.66 -7.05 8.07
C ASP A 55 -5.01 -6.46 6.70
N VAL A 56 -4.34 -6.91 5.65
CA VAL A 56 -4.52 -6.41 4.29
C VAL A 56 -5.22 -7.43 3.39
N SER A 57 -5.82 -8.46 3.97
CA SER A 57 -6.40 -9.57 3.20
C SER A 57 -7.54 -9.14 2.29
N ALA A 58 -8.20 -8.01 2.58
CA ALA A 58 -9.27 -7.50 1.72
C ALA A 58 -8.76 -7.08 0.34
N VAL A 59 -7.47 -6.72 0.23
CA VAL A 59 -6.88 -6.19 -0.99
C VAL A 59 -5.63 -6.93 -1.45
N TYR A 60 -5.13 -7.87 -0.66
CA TYR A 60 -3.89 -8.57 -0.99
C TYR A 60 -4.01 -10.03 -0.62
N ASP A 61 -3.79 -10.91 -1.58
CA ASP A 61 -3.93 -12.35 -1.38
C ASP A 61 -2.56 -13.05 -1.20
N GLY A 62 -1.49 -12.29 -1.05
CA GLY A 62 -0.14 -12.81 -0.96
C GLY A 62 0.62 -12.74 -2.27
N LYS A 63 -0.07 -12.43 -3.36
CA LYS A 63 0.52 -12.37 -4.69
C LYS A 63 0.10 -11.13 -5.46
N TRP A 64 -1.19 -10.80 -5.43
CA TRP A 64 -1.75 -9.67 -6.18
C TRP A 64 -2.37 -8.66 -5.23
N ILE A 65 -2.19 -7.37 -5.56
CA ILE A 65 -2.81 -6.26 -4.84
C ILE A 65 -3.95 -5.74 -5.69
N SER A 66 -5.13 -5.61 -5.08
CA SER A 66 -6.31 -5.09 -5.76
C SER A 66 -6.51 -3.61 -5.43
N PHE A 67 -6.58 -2.77 -6.46
CA PHE A 67 -6.90 -1.36 -6.33
C PHE A 67 -8.25 -1.04 -6.96
N ALA A 68 -9.16 -2.00 -6.93
CA ALA A 68 -10.48 -1.83 -7.53
C ALA A 68 -11.37 -0.89 -6.73
N LYS A 69 -11.23 -0.87 -5.41
CA LYS A 69 -12.07 -0.08 -4.53
C LYS A 69 -11.26 0.56 -3.41
N ARG A 70 -11.75 1.70 -2.93
CA ARG A 70 -11.13 2.39 -1.81
C ARG A 70 -11.31 1.57 -0.53
N VAL A 71 -10.44 1.83 0.44
CA VAL A 71 -10.46 1.13 1.71
C VAL A 71 -10.54 2.12 2.87
N VAL A 72 -11.00 1.61 4.01
CA VAL A 72 -10.94 2.31 5.29
C VAL A 72 -10.22 1.41 6.28
N LEU A 73 -9.62 2.02 7.29
CA LEU A 73 -8.96 1.29 8.36
C LEU A 73 -9.94 1.11 9.52
N ASN A 74 -10.10 -0.12 9.97
CA ASN A 74 -10.99 -0.44 11.08
C ASN A 74 -10.33 -1.52 11.93
N ASN A 75 -9.95 -1.19 13.16
CA ASN A 75 -9.34 -2.13 14.12
C ASN A 75 -8.16 -2.90 13.53
N ASN A 76 -7.20 -2.17 12.95
CA ASN A 76 -5.99 -2.74 12.37
C ASN A 76 -6.28 -3.65 11.17
N LYS A 77 -7.35 -3.38 10.47
CA LYS A 77 -7.73 -4.13 9.29
C LYS A 77 -8.21 -3.18 8.20
N LEU A 78 -7.76 -3.41 6.97
CA LEU A 78 -8.29 -2.69 5.83
C LEU A 78 -9.60 -3.34 5.39
N GLU A 79 -10.63 -2.50 5.22
CA GLU A 79 -11.94 -2.96 4.76
C GLU A 79 -12.33 -2.18 3.52
N ILE A 80 -13.05 -2.83 2.62
CA ILE A 80 -13.55 -2.17 1.42
C ILE A 80 -14.55 -1.09 1.84
N ALA A 81 -14.36 0.13 1.34
CA ALA A 81 -15.17 1.26 1.76
C ALA A 81 -16.54 1.31 1.09
N GLY A 82 -16.80 0.41 0.23
CA GLY A 82 -18.08 0.37 -0.29
C GLY A 82 -18.43 0.31 -1.57
#